data_52ddd6eff62400385ee2cbb2fd1edfff
#
_entry.id   52ddd6eff62400385ee2cbb2fd1edfff
#
_cell.length_a   1.000
_cell.length_b   1.000
_cell.length_c   1.000
_cell.angle_alpha   90.00
_cell.angle_beta   90.00
_cell.angle_gamma   90.00
#
_symmetry.space_group_name_H-M   'P 1'
#
loop_
_entity.id
_entity.type
_entity.pdbx_description
1 polymer ?
#
loop_
_entity_poly.entity_id
_entity_poly.type
_entity_poly.pdbx_seq_one_letter_code
_entity_poly.pdbx_strand_id
1 'polypeptide(L)'
;MRQGAVRGAASPYAVALRALLSHRRDAEACRQEARWLVDEVRARHGLSSAWVTWPAPARQTLLSLARRAARDEPLSYVIGHQPFGPLSLLTRPPILIPRCETEAWTYQLLSLVRARWAVDGGRPRRILDLCTGSGCIAVALAHGLQAYDVDVVGVDSDERAVRLARENAERHDLKRVTFVHGDVWDDACLSRLGAFDLVTCNPPYIAEAAWAGLDASVREHESYAALVGAAQDGYAYYRRLRSVSLWTLSLIHI
;
A
#
# COMPACT_ATOMS: atom_id res chain seq x y z
N MET A 1 39.60 43.87 8.57
CA MET A 1 39.27 42.48 8.96
C MET A 1 38.24 41.97 7.99
N ARG A 2 38.58 41.02 7.09
CA ARG A 2 37.65 40.43 6.14
C ARG A 2 36.83 39.39 6.86
N GLN A 3 35.54 39.61 7.02
CA GLN A 3 34.59 38.60 7.48
C GLN A 3 34.55 37.48 6.41
N GLY A 4 35.08 36.31 6.77
CA GLY A 4 35.01 35.09 5.98
C GLY A 4 33.53 34.70 5.88
N ALA A 5 32.99 34.76 4.67
CA ALA A 5 31.68 34.21 4.36
C ALA A 5 31.70 32.70 4.69
N VAL A 6 31.05 32.32 5.76
CA VAL A 6 30.71 30.91 6.03
C VAL A 6 29.84 30.47 4.84
N ARG A 7 30.41 29.63 3.97
CA ARG A 7 29.66 28.98 2.91
C ARG A 7 28.50 28.24 3.59
N GLY A 8 27.29 28.78 3.49
CA GLY A 8 26.12 28.21 4.11
C GLY A 8 25.94 26.79 3.67
N ALA A 9 25.73 25.88 4.61
CA ALA A 9 25.43 24.49 4.32
C ALA A 9 24.17 24.46 3.41
N ALA A 10 24.23 23.66 2.34
CA ALA A 10 23.09 23.52 1.44
C ALA A 10 21.84 23.07 2.24
N SER A 11 20.68 23.62 1.93
CA SER A 11 19.43 23.22 2.61
C SER A 11 19.16 21.73 2.41
N PRO A 12 18.49 21.06 3.35
CA PRO A 12 18.14 19.64 3.21
C PRO A 12 17.42 19.33 1.89
N TYR A 13 16.51 20.21 1.48
CA TYR A 13 15.83 20.10 0.20
C TYR A 13 16.79 20.16 -0.99
N ALA A 14 17.74 21.09 -1.01
CA ALA A 14 18.73 21.19 -2.09
C ALA A 14 19.64 19.96 -2.14
N VAL A 15 19.94 19.35 -1.01
CA VAL A 15 20.72 18.10 -0.91
C VAL A 15 19.95 16.94 -1.53
N ALA A 16 18.68 16.74 -1.13
CA ALA A 16 17.82 15.69 -1.66
C ALA A 16 17.60 15.87 -3.18
N LEU A 17 17.22 17.06 -3.60
CA LEU A 17 16.96 17.38 -5.01
C LEU A 17 18.20 17.13 -5.90
N ARG A 18 19.38 17.52 -5.45
CA ARG A 18 20.63 17.27 -6.19
C ARG A 18 20.90 15.77 -6.34
N ALA A 19 20.66 14.98 -5.30
CA ALA A 19 20.83 13.53 -5.34
C ALA A 19 19.87 12.87 -6.35
N LEU A 20 18.60 13.29 -6.39
CA LEU A 20 17.62 12.78 -7.34
C LEU A 20 17.97 13.18 -8.79
N LEU A 21 18.26 14.45 -9.05
CA LEU A 21 18.60 14.96 -10.38
C LEU A 21 19.90 14.39 -10.95
N SER A 22 20.78 13.81 -10.12
CA SER A 22 22.02 13.20 -10.61
C SER A 22 21.78 11.92 -11.43
N HIS A 23 20.61 11.28 -11.31
CA HIS A 23 20.30 10.02 -11.97
C HIS A 23 18.99 10.07 -12.77
N ARG A 24 18.10 11.01 -12.50
CA ARG A 24 16.77 11.12 -13.10
C ARG A 24 16.60 12.41 -13.89
N ARG A 25 15.83 12.36 -14.99
CA ARG A 25 15.64 13.50 -15.91
C ARG A 25 14.39 14.32 -15.62
N ASP A 26 13.37 13.74 -14.98
CA ASP A 26 12.14 14.45 -14.64
C ASP A 26 12.37 15.34 -13.42
N ALA A 27 12.58 16.62 -13.69
CA ALA A 27 12.86 17.62 -12.66
C ALA A 27 11.65 17.94 -11.79
N GLU A 28 10.41 17.81 -12.29
CA GLU A 28 9.19 18.08 -11.50
C GLU A 28 8.96 16.94 -10.50
N ALA A 29 9.01 15.70 -10.96
CA ALA A 29 8.94 14.53 -10.08
C ALA A 29 10.03 14.58 -8.99
N CYS A 30 11.28 14.87 -9.37
CA CYS A 30 12.38 15.01 -8.42
C CYS A 30 12.12 16.13 -7.38
N ARG A 31 11.53 17.26 -7.77
CA ARG A 31 11.17 18.33 -6.83
C ARG A 31 10.12 17.87 -5.82
N GLN A 32 9.11 17.18 -6.27
CA GLN A 32 8.06 16.66 -5.38
C GLN A 32 8.59 15.59 -4.44
N GLU A 33 9.33 14.62 -4.95
CA GLU A 33 9.96 13.57 -4.12
C GLU A 33 10.94 14.15 -3.09
N ALA A 34 11.75 15.14 -3.48
CA ALA A 34 12.64 15.82 -2.53
C ALA A 34 11.88 16.45 -1.35
N ARG A 35 10.68 17.01 -1.58
CA ARG A 35 9.83 17.52 -0.52
C ARG A 35 9.37 16.40 0.41
N TRP A 36 8.83 15.32 -0.14
CA TRP A 36 8.37 14.18 0.64
C TRP A 36 9.50 13.53 1.47
N LEU A 37 10.69 13.39 0.90
CA LEU A 37 11.86 12.87 1.63
C LEU A 37 12.26 13.80 2.79
N VAL A 38 12.21 15.11 2.58
CA VAL A 38 12.51 16.10 3.62
C VAL A 38 11.48 16.03 4.75
N ASP A 39 10.19 15.96 4.42
CA ASP A 39 9.11 15.88 5.39
C ASP A 39 9.15 14.57 6.18
N GLU A 40 9.44 13.45 5.53
CA GLU A 40 9.63 12.15 6.18
C GLU A 40 10.79 12.18 7.18
N VAL A 41 11.94 12.72 6.79
CA VAL A 41 13.09 12.80 7.70
C VAL A 41 12.82 13.75 8.86
N ARG A 42 12.09 14.85 8.63
CA ARG A 42 11.63 15.72 9.72
C ARG A 42 10.78 14.99 10.73
N ALA A 43 9.80 14.23 10.24
CA ALA A 43 8.92 13.44 11.10
C ALA A 43 9.70 12.41 11.92
N ARG A 44 10.60 11.62 11.28
CA ARG A 44 11.42 10.60 11.94
C ARG A 44 12.32 11.14 13.04
N HIS A 45 12.85 12.34 12.84
CA HIS A 45 13.83 12.95 13.77
C HIS A 45 13.23 14.04 14.67
N GLY A 46 11.90 14.26 14.61
CA GLY A 46 11.22 15.29 15.41
C GLY A 46 11.71 16.72 15.11
N LEU A 47 12.06 17.04 13.86
CA LEU A 47 12.63 18.31 13.48
C LEU A 47 11.57 19.34 13.14
N SER A 48 11.66 20.54 13.75
CA SER A 48 10.82 21.68 13.40
C SER A 48 11.08 22.16 11.96
N SER A 49 10.07 22.71 11.32
CA SER A 49 10.17 23.36 10.00
C SER A 49 11.13 24.54 9.98
N ALA A 50 11.35 25.19 11.14
CA ALA A 50 12.25 26.33 11.29
C ALA A 50 13.74 25.94 11.27
N TRP A 51 14.09 24.67 11.31
CA TRP A 51 15.49 24.24 11.33
C TRP A 51 16.13 24.39 9.94
N VAL A 52 17.02 25.35 9.82
CA VAL A 52 17.79 25.61 8.60
C VAL A 52 18.94 24.60 8.46
N THR A 53 19.54 24.17 9.59
CA THR A 53 20.63 23.19 9.63
C THR A 53 20.17 21.97 10.41
N TRP A 54 20.37 20.80 9.82
CA TRP A 54 19.95 19.52 10.43
C TRP A 54 21.10 18.82 11.16
N PRO A 55 20.81 18.09 12.25
CA PRO A 55 21.78 17.22 12.89
C PRO A 55 22.39 16.20 11.93
N ALA A 56 23.61 15.77 12.17
CA ALA A 56 24.30 14.82 11.32
C ALA A 56 23.51 13.53 11.06
N PRO A 57 22.84 12.90 12.05
CA PRO A 57 22.02 11.71 11.81
C PRO A 57 20.88 11.95 10.81
N ALA A 58 20.14 13.06 10.94
CA ALA A 58 19.05 13.39 10.03
C ALA A 58 19.55 13.65 8.59
N ARG A 59 20.71 14.31 8.44
CA ARG A 59 21.32 14.50 7.12
C ARG A 59 21.76 13.18 6.50
N GLN A 60 22.30 12.26 7.28
CA GLN A 60 22.67 10.92 6.80
C GLN A 60 21.44 10.13 6.36
N THR A 61 20.36 10.16 7.16
CA THR A 61 19.07 9.57 6.79
C THR A 61 18.58 10.12 5.45
N LEU A 62 18.52 11.46 5.29
CA LEU A 62 18.07 12.09 4.05
C LEU A 62 18.90 11.65 2.84
N LEU A 63 20.23 11.66 2.96
CA LEU A 63 21.11 11.22 1.88
C LEU A 63 20.93 9.75 1.53
N SER A 64 20.71 8.88 2.52
CA SER A 64 20.43 7.47 2.29
C SER A 64 19.14 7.28 1.52
N LEU A 65 18.04 7.91 1.95
CA LEU A 65 16.76 7.82 1.27
C LEU A 65 16.81 8.40 -0.15
N ALA A 66 17.42 9.58 -0.31
CA ALA A 66 17.56 10.22 -1.61
C ALA A 66 18.39 9.39 -2.61
N ARG A 67 19.41 8.66 -2.14
CA ARG A 67 20.21 7.75 -2.99
C ARG A 67 19.42 6.51 -3.42
N ARG A 68 18.55 6.00 -2.57
CA ARG A 68 17.65 4.89 -2.92
C ARG A 68 16.66 5.34 -3.98
N ALA A 69 15.96 6.45 -3.75
CA ALA A 69 15.01 7.02 -4.69
C ALA A 69 15.66 7.38 -6.04
N ALA A 70 16.91 7.87 -6.05
CA ALA A 70 17.67 8.18 -7.25
C ALA A 70 17.97 6.94 -8.12
N ARG A 71 17.91 5.75 -7.57
CA ARG A 71 18.07 4.46 -8.27
C ARG A 71 16.73 3.84 -8.69
N ASP A 72 15.70 4.66 -8.83
CA ASP A 72 14.35 4.29 -9.23
C ASP A 72 13.65 3.30 -8.26
N GLU A 73 14.14 3.17 -7.01
CA GLU A 73 13.39 2.45 -5.99
C GLU A 73 12.10 3.24 -5.69
N PRO A 74 10.91 2.59 -5.71
CA PRO A 74 9.64 3.26 -5.45
C PRO A 74 9.66 4.05 -4.14
N LEU A 75 9.20 5.30 -4.19
CA LEU A 75 9.29 6.21 -3.04
C LEU A 75 8.63 5.64 -1.78
N SER A 76 7.51 4.95 -1.94
CA SER A 76 6.82 4.30 -0.81
C SER A 76 7.68 3.25 -0.12
N TYR A 77 8.51 2.50 -0.85
CA TYR A 77 9.47 1.58 -0.24
C TYR A 77 10.65 2.33 0.40
N VAL A 78 11.08 3.42 -0.22
CA VAL A 78 12.16 4.26 0.32
C VAL A 78 11.77 4.84 1.67
N ILE A 79 10.57 5.41 1.77
CA ILE A 79 10.04 6.00 3.01
C ILE A 79 9.39 4.97 3.94
N GLY A 80 9.03 3.79 3.43
CA GLY A 80 8.54 2.66 4.21
C GLY A 80 7.05 2.67 4.50
N HIS A 81 6.30 3.63 3.95
CA HIS A 81 4.85 3.68 4.08
C HIS A 81 4.18 4.40 2.88
N GLN A 82 2.88 4.15 2.72
CA GLN A 82 2.01 4.74 1.71
C GLN A 82 0.75 5.28 2.38
N PRO A 83 0.35 6.54 2.13
CA PRO A 83 -0.99 7.01 2.49
C PRO A 83 -2.08 6.19 1.79
N PHE A 84 -3.18 5.93 2.50
CA PHE A 84 -4.38 5.26 1.98
C PHE A 84 -5.60 5.83 2.72
N GLY A 85 -6.21 6.86 2.20
CA GLY A 85 -7.19 7.70 2.89
C GLY A 85 -6.61 8.29 4.18
N PRO A 86 -7.26 8.09 5.34
CA PRO A 86 -6.74 8.57 6.63
C PRO A 86 -5.62 7.67 7.20
N LEU A 87 -5.31 6.56 6.54
CA LEU A 87 -4.35 5.57 7.04
C LEU A 87 -2.95 5.84 6.47
N SER A 88 -1.93 5.42 7.23
CA SER A 88 -0.55 5.35 6.79
C SER A 88 -0.10 3.90 6.85
N LEU A 89 -0.11 3.21 5.71
CA LEU A 89 0.16 1.78 5.61
C LEU A 89 1.65 1.53 5.38
N LEU A 90 2.24 0.62 6.13
CA LEU A 90 3.60 0.14 5.89
C LEU A 90 3.71 -0.50 4.50
N THR A 91 4.82 -0.25 3.84
CA THR A 91 5.16 -0.83 2.54
C THR A 91 6.54 -1.45 2.59
N ARG A 92 6.70 -2.64 2.00
CA ARG A 92 7.98 -3.35 1.90
C ARG A 92 8.06 -4.13 0.60
N PRO A 93 9.20 -4.08 -0.11
CA PRO A 93 9.41 -4.96 -1.25
C PRO A 93 9.29 -6.44 -0.83
N PRO A 94 8.78 -7.29 -1.71
CA PRO A 94 8.22 -7.01 -3.01
C PRO A 94 6.68 -6.88 -3.00
N ILE A 95 6.05 -6.57 -1.84
CA ILE A 95 4.59 -6.54 -1.69
C ILE A 95 4.03 -5.32 -2.41
N LEU A 96 3.01 -5.53 -3.25
CA LEU A 96 2.36 -4.49 -4.05
C LEU A 96 2.09 -3.21 -3.22
N ILE A 97 2.57 -2.08 -3.73
CA ILE A 97 2.29 -0.77 -3.13
C ILE A 97 0.81 -0.44 -3.37
N PRO A 98 0.04 -0.05 -2.33
CA PRO A 98 -1.34 0.39 -2.50
C PRO A 98 -1.48 1.47 -3.57
N ARG A 99 -2.38 1.26 -4.55
CA ARG A 99 -2.60 2.18 -5.67
C ARG A 99 -3.73 3.16 -5.36
N CYS A 100 -3.66 4.36 -5.95
CA CYS A 100 -4.66 5.41 -5.75
C CYS A 100 -6.05 5.00 -6.27
N GLU A 101 -6.10 4.20 -7.35
CA GLU A 101 -7.35 3.64 -7.86
C GLU A 101 -7.98 2.68 -6.84
N THR A 102 -7.15 1.84 -6.20
CA THR A 102 -7.61 0.93 -5.14
C THR A 102 -8.15 1.71 -3.94
N GLU A 103 -7.46 2.78 -3.55
CA GLU A 103 -7.95 3.68 -2.51
C GLU A 103 -9.31 4.26 -2.86
N ALA A 104 -9.44 4.85 -4.04
CA ALA A 104 -10.66 5.52 -4.49
C ALA A 104 -11.88 4.59 -4.42
N TRP A 105 -11.79 3.40 -5.02
CA TRP A 105 -12.94 2.48 -5.00
C TRP A 105 -13.19 1.87 -3.61
N THR A 106 -12.15 1.67 -2.80
CA THR A 106 -12.32 1.15 -1.42
C THR A 106 -13.14 2.10 -0.58
N TYR A 107 -12.87 3.41 -0.64
CA TYR A 107 -13.65 4.40 0.12
C TYR A 107 -15.04 4.64 -0.49
N GLN A 108 -15.21 4.50 -1.79
CA GLN A 108 -16.53 4.49 -2.41
C GLN A 108 -17.34 3.27 -1.94
N LEU A 109 -16.77 2.07 -1.97
CA LEU A 109 -17.38 0.86 -1.43
C LEU A 109 -17.77 1.03 0.04
N LEU A 110 -16.87 1.57 0.87
CA LEU A 110 -17.12 1.82 2.28
C LEU A 110 -18.35 2.72 2.49
N SER A 111 -18.51 3.75 1.67
CA SER A 111 -19.68 4.63 1.73
C SER A 111 -20.98 3.89 1.39
N LEU A 112 -20.98 3.04 0.36
CA LEU A 112 -22.11 2.22 -0.03
C LEU A 112 -22.48 1.19 1.05
N VAL A 113 -21.48 0.52 1.62
CA VAL A 113 -21.66 -0.46 2.70
C VAL A 113 -22.28 0.19 3.93
N ARG A 114 -21.78 1.34 4.34
CA ARG A 114 -22.34 2.10 5.48
C ARG A 114 -23.79 2.47 5.25
N ALA A 115 -24.13 3.02 4.07
CA ALA A 115 -25.50 3.38 3.74
C ALA A 115 -26.42 2.15 3.75
N ARG A 116 -25.99 1.03 3.20
CA ARG A 116 -26.76 -0.22 3.15
C ARG A 116 -26.97 -0.83 4.52
N TRP A 117 -25.91 -0.90 5.34
CA TRP A 117 -25.98 -1.58 6.64
C TRP A 117 -26.60 -0.74 7.76
N ALA A 118 -26.66 0.58 7.59
CA ALA A 118 -27.38 1.45 8.52
C ALA A 118 -28.88 1.10 8.63
N VAL A 119 -29.47 0.53 7.56
CA VAL A 119 -30.91 0.16 7.52
C VAL A 119 -31.17 -1.32 7.84
N ASP A 120 -30.13 -2.14 7.96
CA ASP A 120 -30.26 -3.60 8.11
C ASP A 120 -30.29 -4.10 9.57
N GLY A 121 -30.46 -3.21 10.55
CA GLY A 121 -30.70 -3.58 11.96
C GLY A 121 -29.48 -4.09 12.72
N GLY A 122 -28.25 -3.83 12.28
CA GLY A 122 -27.02 -4.03 13.07
C GLY A 122 -26.63 -5.49 13.33
N ARG A 123 -27.04 -6.46 12.48
CA ARG A 123 -26.60 -7.85 12.61
C ARG A 123 -25.08 -7.97 12.38
N PRO A 124 -24.40 -8.96 13.00
CA PRO A 124 -23.00 -9.26 12.71
C PRO A 124 -22.76 -9.49 11.23
N ARG A 125 -21.63 -9.01 10.72
CA ARG A 125 -21.24 -9.10 9.31
C ARG A 125 -19.84 -9.67 9.18
N ARG A 126 -19.58 -10.30 8.03
CA ARG A 126 -18.25 -10.81 7.70
C ARG A 126 -17.84 -10.33 6.31
N ILE A 127 -16.61 -9.82 6.22
CA ILE A 127 -16.00 -9.36 4.97
C ILE A 127 -14.78 -10.24 4.69
N LEU A 128 -14.63 -10.67 3.44
CA LEU A 128 -13.44 -11.35 2.95
C LEU A 128 -12.73 -10.45 1.94
N ASP A 129 -11.42 -10.27 2.12
CA ASP A 129 -10.53 -9.60 1.17
C ASP A 129 -9.53 -10.61 0.61
N LEU A 130 -9.73 -11.04 -0.63
CA LEU A 130 -8.86 -11.99 -1.33
C LEU A 130 -7.73 -11.27 -2.06
N CYS A 131 -6.54 -11.88 -2.09
CA CYS A 131 -5.31 -11.26 -2.60
C CYS A 131 -5.02 -9.93 -1.88
N THR A 132 -5.07 -10.00 -0.53
CA THR A 132 -5.08 -8.81 0.34
C THR A 132 -3.78 -7.98 0.27
N GLY A 133 -2.66 -8.56 -0.17
CA GLY A 133 -1.37 -7.88 -0.30
C GLY A 133 -0.91 -7.25 1.02
N SER A 134 -0.69 -5.94 1.02
CA SER A 134 -0.37 -5.17 2.24
C SER A 134 -1.52 -5.07 3.25
N GLY A 135 -2.69 -5.61 2.92
CA GLY A 135 -3.91 -5.48 3.71
C GLY A 135 -4.65 -4.15 3.49
N CYS A 136 -4.30 -3.37 2.49
CA CYS A 136 -4.81 -2.00 2.34
C CYS A 136 -6.34 -1.92 2.29
N ILE A 137 -7.01 -2.83 1.59
CA ILE A 137 -8.47 -2.89 1.51
C ILE A 137 -9.06 -3.37 2.83
N ALA A 138 -8.58 -4.52 3.34
CA ALA A 138 -9.07 -5.11 4.59
C ALA A 138 -8.92 -4.16 5.79
N VAL A 139 -7.76 -3.51 5.92
CA VAL A 139 -7.47 -2.53 6.99
C VAL A 139 -8.36 -1.30 6.85
N ALA A 140 -8.55 -0.78 5.63
CA ALA A 140 -9.42 0.38 5.40
C ALA A 140 -10.89 0.06 5.70
N LEU A 141 -11.38 -1.12 5.31
CA LEU A 141 -12.74 -1.56 5.62
C LEU A 141 -12.92 -1.77 7.13
N ALA A 142 -11.99 -2.46 7.80
CA ALA A 142 -12.04 -2.65 9.25
C ALA A 142 -12.00 -1.31 10.00
N HIS A 143 -11.12 -0.38 9.60
CA HIS A 143 -11.05 0.96 10.18
C HIS A 143 -12.34 1.75 9.95
N GLY A 144 -12.84 1.74 8.74
CA GLY A 144 -14.03 2.51 8.39
C GLY A 144 -15.34 1.95 8.97
N LEU A 145 -15.37 0.67 9.36
CA LEU A 145 -16.55 0.00 9.89
C LEU A 145 -16.48 -0.30 11.39
N GLN A 146 -15.58 0.32 12.14
CA GLN A 146 -15.42 0.11 13.60
C GLN A 146 -16.70 0.32 14.41
N ALA A 147 -17.64 1.15 13.93
CA ALA A 147 -18.94 1.37 14.58
C ALA A 147 -19.94 0.23 14.32
N TYR A 148 -19.60 -0.75 13.50
CA TYR A 148 -20.45 -1.88 13.15
C TYR A 148 -19.87 -3.18 13.72
N ASP A 149 -20.74 -4.18 13.92
CA ASP A 149 -20.32 -5.53 14.31
C ASP A 149 -19.82 -6.30 13.07
N VAL A 150 -18.57 -6.05 12.67
CA VAL A 150 -17.97 -6.55 11.43
C VAL A 150 -16.65 -7.23 11.70
N ASP A 151 -16.50 -8.46 11.23
CA ASP A 151 -15.22 -9.17 11.15
C ASP A 151 -14.68 -9.14 9.71
N VAL A 152 -13.43 -8.74 9.56
CA VAL A 152 -12.75 -8.72 8.27
C VAL A 152 -11.69 -9.81 8.23
N VAL A 153 -11.66 -10.58 7.14
CA VAL A 153 -10.64 -11.62 6.91
C VAL A 153 -9.90 -11.29 5.62
N GLY A 154 -8.60 -11.05 5.69
CA GLY A 154 -7.72 -10.91 4.53
C GLY A 154 -7.02 -12.24 4.23
N VAL A 155 -6.93 -12.61 2.96
CA VAL A 155 -6.24 -13.85 2.51
C VAL A 155 -5.21 -13.50 1.45
N ASP A 156 -4.02 -14.05 1.57
CA ASP A 156 -2.98 -13.94 0.56
C ASP A 156 -2.12 -15.21 0.52
N SER A 157 -1.65 -15.56 -0.65
CA SER A 157 -0.76 -16.71 -0.87
C SER A 157 0.71 -16.41 -0.56
N ASP A 158 1.08 -15.13 -0.42
CA ASP A 158 2.40 -14.72 0.03
C ASP A 158 2.40 -14.47 1.55
N GLU A 159 3.10 -15.32 2.29
CA GLU A 159 3.22 -15.17 3.74
C GLU A 159 3.83 -13.82 4.17
N ARG A 160 4.67 -13.21 3.30
CA ARG A 160 5.25 -11.88 3.55
C ARG A 160 4.17 -10.80 3.50
N ALA A 161 3.21 -10.93 2.56
CA ALA A 161 2.05 -10.07 2.46
C ALA A 161 1.16 -10.19 3.70
N VAL A 162 0.87 -11.42 4.13
CA VAL A 162 0.10 -11.70 5.34
C VAL A 162 0.75 -11.08 6.58
N ARG A 163 2.08 -11.18 6.72
CA ARG A 163 2.79 -10.54 7.84
C ARG A 163 2.69 -9.02 7.78
N LEU A 164 2.91 -8.42 6.61
CA LEU A 164 2.80 -6.97 6.43
C LEU A 164 1.38 -6.46 6.72
N ALA A 165 0.36 -7.20 6.27
CA ALA A 165 -1.04 -6.86 6.52
C ALA A 165 -1.38 -6.89 8.03
N ARG A 166 -0.85 -7.86 8.78
CA ARG A 166 -0.99 -7.92 10.26
C ARG A 166 -0.36 -6.70 10.92
N GLU A 167 0.88 -6.35 10.54
CA GLU A 167 1.55 -5.17 11.07
C GLU A 167 0.78 -3.87 10.75
N ASN A 168 0.17 -3.79 9.57
CA ASN A 168 -0.67 -2.66 9.20
C ASN A 168 -1.94 -2.57 10.06
N ALA A 169 -2.58 -3.69 10.37
CA ALA A 169 -3.73 -3.71 11.27
C ALA A 169 -3.35 -3.33 12.71
N GLU A 170 -2.24 -3.87 13.22
CA GLU A 170 -1.70 -3.56 14.55
C GLU A 170 -1.35 -2.07 14.68
N ARG A 171 -0.72 -1.49 13.64
CA ARG A 171 -0.38 -0.06 13.59
C ARG A 171 -1.58 0.87 13.76
N HIS A 172 -2.77 0.41 13.37
CA HIS A 172 -4.03 1.15 13.45
C HIS A 172 -4.98 0.64 14.54
N ASP A 173 -4.46 -0.16 15.49
CA ASP A 173 -5.22 -0.72 16.64
C ASP A 173 -6.50 -1.47 16.27
N LEU A 174 -6.53 -2.12 15.09
CA LEU A 174 -7.69 -2.83 14.60
C LEU A 174 -7.76 -4.24 15.21
N LYS A 175 -8.87 -4.55 15.91
CA LYS A 175 -9.04 -5.83 16.62
C LYS A 175 -9.88 -6.84 15.85
N ARG A 176 -10.70 -6.39 14.92
CA ARG A 176 -11.66 -7.22 14.18
C ARG A 176 -11.24 -7.42 12.72
N VAL A 177 -9.95 -7.52 12.51
CA VAL A 177 -9.37 -7.94 11.24
C VAL A 177 -8.35 -9.04 11.47
N THR A 178 -8.42 -10.09 10.69
CA THR A 178 -7.48 -11.22 10.74
C THR A 178 -6.92 -11.51 9.35
N PHE A 179 -5.71 -12.06 9.30
CA PHE A 179 -5.06 -12.38 8.04
C PHE A 179 -4.61 -13.82 8.02
N VAL A 180 -4.96 -14.51 6.94
CA VAL A 180 -4.74 -15.94 6.74
C VAL A 180 -3.82 -16.13 5.53
N HIS A 181 -2.77 -16.95 5.71
CA HIS A 181 -2.01 -17.45 4.58
C HIS A 181 -2.83 -18.54 3.88
N GLY A 182 -3.20 -18.30 2.63
CA GLY A 182 -4.04 -19.20 1.86
C GLY A 182 -4.12 -18.82 0.39
N ASP A 183 -4.42 -19.78 -0.46
CA ASP A 183 -4.50 -19.59 -1.89
C ASP A 183 -5.96 -19.55 -2.37
N VAL A 184 -6.30 -18.59 -3.21
CA VAL A 184 -7.62 -18.48 -3.86
C VAL A 184 -7.92 -19.72 -4.72
N TRP A 185 -6.91 -20.46 -5.13
CA TRP A 185 -7.03 -21.72 -5.89
C TRP A 185 -7.27 -22.96 -5.02
N ASP A 186 -7.11 -22.85 -3.70
CA ASP A 186 -7.35 -23.95 -2.76
C ASP A 186 -8.78 -23.91 -2.20
N ASP A 187 -9.67 -24.74 -2.76
CA ASP A 187 -11.06 -24.88 -2.30
C ASP A 187 -11.16 -25.29 -0.83
N ALA A 188 -10.26 -26.12 -0.35
CA ALA A 188 -10.27 -26.55 1.05
C ALA A 188 -9.87 -25.41 1.99
N CYS A 189 -8.96 -24.53 1.57
CA CYS A 189 -8.66 -23.32 2.30
C CYS A 189 -9.89 -22.40 2.37
N LEU A 190 -10.49 -22.09 1.24
CA LEU A 190 -11.62 -21.17 1.17
C LEU A 190 -12.86 -21.71 1.92
N SER A 191 -13.15 -22.99 1.83
CA SER A 191 -14.30 -23.64 2.51
C SER A 191 -14.19 -23.51 4.04
N ARG A 192 -12.99 -23.58 4.60
CA ARG A 192 -12.76 -23.42 6.05
C ARG A 192 -13.05 -22.00 6.56
N LEU A 193 -13.03 -21.00 5.68
CA LEU A 193 -13.32 -19.62 6.07
C LEU A 193 -14.81 -19.37 6.32
N GLY A 194 -15.69 -20.20 5.77
CA GLY A 194 -17.15 -20.09 5.89
C GLY A 194 -17.73 -19.02 4.95
N ALA A 195 -18.96 -18.56 5.26
CA ALA A 195 -19.67 -17.60 4.43
C ALA A 195 -19.37 -16.15 4.81
N PHE A 196 -19.49 -15.24 3.83
CA PHE A 196 -19.26 -13.81 3.97
C PHE A 196 -20.41 -12.99 3.39
N ASP A 197 -20.65 -11.81 3.93
CA ASP A 197 -21.63 -10.84 3.46
C ASP A 197 -21.09 -9.96 2.33
N LEU A 198 -19.76 -9.80 2.27
CA LEU A 198 -19.06 -9.03 1.25
C LEU A 198 -17.73 -9.70 0.95
N VAL A 199 -17.39 -9.77 -0.32
CA VAL A 199 -16.05 -10.20 -0.78
C VAL A 199 -15.44 -9.10 -1.63
N THR A 200 -14.20 -8.71 -1.30
CA THR A 200 -13.35 -7.85 -2.11
C THR A 200 -12.18 -8.66 -2.66
N CYS A 201 -11.69 -8.28 -3.82
CA CYS A 201 -10.51 -8.88 -4.42
C CYS A 201 -9.85 -7.91 -5.38
N ASN A 202 -8.56 -7.67 -5.18
CA ASN A 202 -7.70 -7.00 -6.17
C ASN A 202 -6.63 -8.00 -6.64
N PRO A 203 -6.98 -8.94 -7.52
CA PRO A 203 -6.09 -10.03 -7.92
C PRO A 203 -5.06 -9.56 -8.93
N PRO A 204 -4.00 -10.34 -9.19
CA PRO A 204 -3.13 -10.13 -10.34
C PRO A 204 -3.94 -10.19 -11.65
N TYR A 205 -3.86 -9.16 -12.49
CA TYR A 205 -4.65 -9.03 -13.73
C TYR A 205 -3.84 -8.58 -14.95
N ILE A 206 -2.55 -8.30 -14.80
CA ILE A 206 -1.71 -7.90 -15.93
C ILE A 206 -1.45 -9.12 -16.82
N ALA A 207 -1.70 -8.98 -18.12
CA ALA A 207 -1.36 -10.02 -19.08
C ALA A 207 0.17 -10.19 -19.13
N GLU A 208 0.66 -11.44 -19.24
CA GLU A 208 2.10 -11.71 -19.24
C GLU A 208 2.85 -10.92 -20.34
N ALA A 209 2.25 -10.79 -21.52
CA ALA A 209 2.83 -10.02 -22.62
C ALA A 209 3.01 -8.52 -22.29
N ALA A 210 2.24 -7.97 -21.36
CA ALA A 210 2.33 -6.56 -20.95
C ALA A 210 3.41 -6.31 -19.91
N TRP A 211 3.96 -7.36 -19.27
CA TRP A 211 4.98 -7.23 -18.23
C TRP A 211 6.20 -6.42 -18.64
N ALA A 212 6.73 -6.69 -19.85
CA ALA A 212 7.92 -6.02 -20.35
C ALA A 212 7.72 -4.50 -20.59
N GLY A 213 6.46 -4.06 -20.73
CA GLY A 213 6.08 -2.65 -20.94
C GLY A 213 5.86 -1.87 -19.64
N LEU A 214 5.89 -2.51 -18.49
CA LEU A 214 5.75 -1.83 -17.20
C LEU A 214 7.00 -1.01 -16.87
N ASP A 215 6.83 0.01 -16.04
CA ASP A 215 7.95 0.79 -15.51
C ASP A 215 9.00 -0.10 -14.84
N ALA A 216 10.28 0.25 -15.03
CA ALA A 216 11.40 -0.50 -14.44
C ALA A 216 11.28 -0.56 -12.91
N SER A 217 10.88 0.54 -12.28
CA SER A 217 10.65 0.61 -10.81
C SER A 217 9.66 -0.45 -10.32
N VAL A 218 8.60 -0.72 -11.07
CA VAL A 218 7.62 -1.76 -10.75
C VAL A 218 8.22 -3.15 -10.97
N ARG A 219 8.82 -3.39 -12.14
CA ARG A 219 9.37 -4.71 -12.50
C ARG A 219 10.51 -5.18 -11.59
N GLU A 220 11.32 -4.25 -11.12
CA GLU A 220 12.51 -4.55 -10.31
C GLU A 220 12.22 -4.68 -8.82
N HIS A 221 11.11 -4.09 -8.34
CA HIS A 221 10.87 -3.98 -6.90
C HIS A 221 9.58 -4.65 -6.44
N GLU A 222 8.55 -4.77 -7.31
CA GLU A 222 7.28 -5.39 -6.93
C GLU A 222 7.19 -6.84 -7.41
N SER A 223 6.37 -7.66 -6.73
CA SER A 223 6.25 -9.09 -7.04
C SER A 223 5.59 -9.31 -8.40
N TYR A 224 6.24 -10.05 -9.28
CA TYR A 224 5.65 -10.54 -10.54
C TYR A 224 4.32 -11.28 -10.28
N ALA A 225 4.29 -12.17 -9.29
CA ALA A 225 3.11 -12.94 -8.94
C ALA A 225 1.94 -12.10 -8.42
N ALA A 226 2.22 -10.90 -7.86
CA ALA A 226 1.18 -9.99 -7.41
C ALA A 226 0.59 -9.13 -8.54
N LEU A 227 1.23 -9.10 -9.70
CA LEU A 227 0.86 -8.24 -10.83
C LEU A 227 0.35 -9.04 -12.02
N VAL A 228 1.02 -10.14 -12.38
CA VAL A 228 0.72 -10.90 -13.59
C VAL A 228 -0.29 -11.99 -13.28
N GLY A 229 -1.42 -11.93 -13.99
CA GLY A 229 -2.48 -12.95 -13.88
C GLY A 229 -2.02 -14.32 -14.39
N ALA A 230 -2.61 -15.39 -13.84
CA ALA A 230 -2.22 -16.77 -14.11
C ALA A 230 -2.57 -17.29 -15.53
N ALA A 231 -3.07 -16.45 -16.43
CA ALA A 231 -3.37 -16.79 -17.83
C ALA A 231 -2.87 -15.71 -18.75
N GLN A 232 -2.66 -16.05 -20.02
CA GLN A 232 -2.16 -15.12 -21.04
C GLN A 232 -2.99 -13.83 -21.16
N ASP A 233 -4.30 -13.92 -20.89
CA ASP A 233 -5.25 -12.80 -20.95
C ASP A 233 -5.41 -12.02 -19.63
N GLY A 234 -4.75 -12.43 -18.54
CA GLY A 234 -4.85 -11.80 -17.21
C GLY A 234 -6.16 -12.11 -16.46
N TYR A 235 -7.14 -12.82 -17.06
CA TYR A 235 -8.48 -12.99 -16.46
C TYR A 235 -8.68 -14.30 -15.66
N ALA A 236 -7.64 -15.07 -15.40
CA ALA A 236 -7.76 -16.35 -14.70
C ALA A 236 -8.40 -16.20 -13.31
N TYR A 237 -7.95 -15.23 -12.52
CA TYR A 237 -8.50 -14.97 -11.19
C TYR A 237 -9.98 -14.60 -11.23
N TYR A 238 -10.42 -13.83 -12.19
CA TYR A 238 -11.83 -13.45 -12.34
C TYR A 238 -12.71 -14.64 -12.69
N ARG A 239 -12.22 -15.53 -13.56
CA ARG A 239 -12.92 -16.80 -13.86
C ARG A 239 -13.00 -17.67 -12.60
N ARG A 240 -11.91 -17.74 -11.83
CA ARG A 240 -11.86 -18.47 -10.56
C ARG A 240 -12.87 -17.92 -9.55
N LEU A 241 -12.89 -16.60 -9.34
CA LEU A 241 -13.81 -15.96 -8.42
C LEU A 241 -15.28 -16.25 -8.74
N ARG A 242 -15.64 -16.32 -10.02
CA ARG A 242 -17.00 -16.72 -10.43
C ARG A 242 -17.39 -18.15 -10.06
N SER A 243 -16.43 -19.06 -9.96
CA SER A 243 -16.65 -20.48 -9.63
C SER A 243 -16.70 -20.76 -8.14
N VAL A 244 -16.27 -19.83 -7.29
CA VAL A 244 -16.18 -20.02 -5.84
C VAL A 244 -17.49 -19.62 -5.16
N SER A 245 -18.11 -20.54 -4.41
CA SER A 245 -19.37 -20.31 -3.68
C SER A 245 -19.11 -19.79 -2.27
N LEU A 246 -18.44 -18.64 -2.12
CA LEU A 246 -18.10 -18.04 -0.82
C LEU A 246 -19.14 -16.99 -0.35
N TRP A 247 -20.09 -16.64 -1.18
CA TRP A 247 -21.00 -15.52 -0.95
C TRP A 247 -22.47 -15.91 -1.07
N THR A 248 -23.24 -15.31 -0.21
CA THR A 248 -24.71 -15.26 -0.34
C THR A 248 -25.16 -13.99 -1.08
N LEU A 249 -24.31 -12.94 -1.20
CA LEU A 249 -24.63 -11.66 -1.84
C LEU A 249 -23.37 -10.88 -2.27
N SER A 250 -23.33 -10.49 -3.53
CA SER A 250 -22.56 -9.40 -4.14
C SER A 250 -21.02 -9.47 -4.15
N LEU A 251 -20.47 -9.92 -5.27
CA LEU A 251 -19.12 -9.59 -5.70
C LEU A 251 -19.14 -8.15 -6.25
N ILE A 252 -18.35 -7.23 -5.65
CA ILE A 252 -18.02 -5.96 -6.28
C ILE A 252 -16.63 -6.12 -6.85
N HIS A 253 -16.57 -6.12 -8.17
CA HIS A 253 -15.35 -6.06 -8.94
C HIS A 253 -15.31 -4.73 -9.67
N ILE A 254 -14.19 -4.05 -9.59
CA ILE A 254 -13.91 -2.83 -10.36
C ILE A 254 -12.63 -3.04 -11.15
#